data_516dc9c36b67e3bb3915382222c99ac3
#
_entry.id   516dc9c36b67e3bb3915382222c99ac3
#
_cell.length_a   1.000
_cell.length_b   1.000
_cell.length_c   1.000
_cell.angle_alpha   90.00
_cell.angle_beta   90.00
_cell.angle_gamma   90.00
#
_symmetry.space_group_name_H-M   'P 1'
#
loop_
_entity.id
_entity.type
_entity.pdbx_description
1 polymer ?
#
loop_
_entity_poly.entity_id
_entity_poly.type
_entity_poly.pdbx_seq_one_letter_code
_entity_poly.pdbx_strand_id
1 'polypeptide(L)' 'MYYILADNKGKLIGVSYDTEGKRVFFKTDDLKKAFKTKDLKTMRWFSDKYQNKNNEWGEGLF' A
#
# COMPACT_ATOMS: atom_id res chain seq x y z
N MET A 1 17.51 1.44 6.87
CA MET A 1 16.64 0.41 6.26
C MET A 1 15.20 0.89 6.25
N TYR A 2 14.51 0.68 5.14
CA TYR A 2 13.09 1.03 5.02
C TYR A 2 12.27 -0.21 4.84
N TYR A 3 11.05 -0.17 5.35
CA TYR A 3 10.03 -1.13 4.99
C TYR A 3 9.31 -0.61 3.75
N ILE A 4 9.01 -1.48 2.82
CA ILE A 4 8.37 -1.12 1.56
C ILE A 4 7.06 -1.89 1.44
N LEU A 5 5.99 -1.19 1.09
CA LEU A 5 4.69 -1.82 0.94
C LEU A 5 4.63 -2.56 -0.41
N ALA A 6 4.25 -3.82 -0.35
CA ALA A 6 4.14 -4.67 -1.55
C ALA A 6 2.99 -5.64 -1.39
N ASP A 7 2.46 -6.12 -2.52
CA ASP A 7 1.43 -7.14 -2.48
C ASP A 7 2.06 -8.53 -2.42
N ASN A 8 1.21 -9.56 -2.34
CA ASN A 8 1.70 -10.94 -2.22
C ASN A 8 2.29 -11.48 -3.52
N LYS A 9 2.21 -10.73 -4.60
CA LYS A 9 2.81 -11.10 -5.89
C LYS A 9 4.12 -10.38 -6.13
N GLY A 10 4.57 -9.60 -5.16
CA GLY A 10 5.82 -8.85 -5.25
C GLY A 10 5.71 -7.51 -5.94
N LYS A 11 4.50 -7.08 -6.28
CA LYS A 11 4.30 -5.76 -6.88
C LYS A 11 4.35 -4.70 -5.80
N LEU A 12 5.06 -3.61 -6.05
CA LEU A 12 5.17 -2.52 -5.10
C LEU A 12 3.87 -1.71 -5.07
N ILE A 13 3.54 -1.19 -3.90
CA ILE A 13 2.32 -0.42 -3.69
C ILE A 13 2.70 0.98 -3.24
N GLY A 14 2.16 1.97 -3.95
CA GLY A 14 2.32 3.37 -3.57
C GLY A 14 1.06 3.91 -2.91
N VAL A 15 1.20 5.00 -2.19
CA VAL A 15 0.10 5.66 -1.52
C VAL A 15 0.00 7.08 -2.03
N SER A 16 -1.20 7.49 -2.39
CA SER A 16 -1.45 8.84 -2.88
C SER A 16 -2.76 9.34 -2.26
N TYR A 17 -3.11 10.59 -2.55
CA TYR A 17 -4.36 11.18 -2.10
C TYR A 17 -5.06 11.82 -3.29
N ASP A 18 -6.37 11.62 -3.39
CA ASP A 18 -7.14 12.23 -4.47
C ASP A 18 -7.48 13.69 -4.13
N THR A 19 -8.26 14.33 -4.99
CA THR A 19 -8.62 15.73 -4.81
C THR A 19 -9.47 15.99 -3.57
N GLU A 20 -10.12 14.95 -3.07
CA GLU A 20 -10.91 15.02 -1.84
C GLU A 20 -10.10 14.68 -0.59
N GLY A 21 -8.82 14.38 -0.75
CA GLY A 21 -7.96 14.00 0.36
C GLY A 21 -8.09 12.56 0.80
N LYS A 22 -8.77 11.74 0.03
CA LYS A 22 -8.92 10.32 0.34
C LYS A 22 -7.68 9.56 -0.11
N ARG A 23 -7.28 8.58 0.70
CA ARG A 23 -6.13 7.74 0.39
C ARG A 23 -6.43 6.81 -0.77
N VAL A 24 -5.49 6.76 -1.70
CA VAL A 24 -5.58 5.88 -2.86
C VAL A 24 -4.31 5.03 -2.92
N PHE A 25 -4.48 3.72 -3.09
CA PHE A 25 -3.36 2.81 -3.30
C PHE A 25 -3.22 2.54 -4.79
N PHE A 26 -1.98 2.46 -5.26
CA PHE A 26 -1.72 2.12 -6.65
C PHE A 26 -0.53 1.17 -6.74
N LYS A 27 -0.52 0.34 -7.77
CA LYS A 27 0.59 -0.59 -8.03
C LYS A 27 1.63 0.11 -8.87
N THR A 28 2.90 -0.14 -8.59
CA THR A 28 4.00 0.47 -9.33
C THR A 28 5.20 -0.46 -9.35
N ASP A 29 6.01 -0.35 -10.39
CA ASP A 29 7.30 -1.01 -10.45
C ASP A 29 8.43 -0.05 -10.07
N ASP A 30 8.11 1.21 -9.86
CA ASP A 30 9.09 2.24 -9.55
C ASP A 30 9.27 2.34 -8.05
N LEU A 31 10.46 1.96 -7.57
CA LEU A 31 10.78 1.99 -6.15
C LEU A 31 10.63 3.39 -5.56
N LYS A 32 10.86 4.43 -6.36
CA LYS A 32 10.72 5.81 -5.90
C LYS A 32 9.27 6.19 -5.62
N LYS A 33 8.33 5.53 -6.28
CA LYS A 33 6.90 5.80 -6.10
C LYS A 33 6.26 4.90 -5.06
N ALA A 34 6.95 3.84 -4.65
CA ALA A 34 6.43 2.92 -3.65
C ALA A 34 6.41 3.59 -2.27
N PHE A 35 5.45 3.21 -1.45
CA PHE A 35 5.39 3.69 -0.09
C PHE A 35 6.51 3.06 0.74
N LYS A 36 7.24 3.88 1.46
CA LYS A 36 8.36 3.46 2.30
C LYS A 36 8.27 4.15 3.65
N THR A 37 8.66 3.43 4.69
CA THR A 37 8.77 4.01 6.01
C THR A 37 9.78 3.22 6.83
N LYS A 38 10.39 3.88 7.81
CA LYS A 38 11.28 3.21 8.76
C LYS A 38 10.52 2.67 9.96
N ASP A 39 9.25 3.05 10.10
CA ASP A 39 8.44 2.70 11.25
C ASP A 39 7.59 1.48 10.92
N LEU A 40 7.86 0.38 11.61
CA LEU A 40 7.13 -0.86 11.40
C LEU A 40 5.63 -0.72 11.71
N LYS A 41 5.28 0.04 12.73
CA LYS A 41 3.87 0.24 13.08
C LYS A 41 3.13 0.95 11.95
N THR A 42 3.75 1.96 11.37
CA THR A 42 3.18 2.68 10.23
C THR A 42 2.99 1.74 9.05
N MET A 43 4.00 0.92 8.75
CA MET A 43 3.90 -0.02 7.65
C MET A 43 2.78 -1.03 7.87
N ARG A 44 2.65 -1.55 9.09
CA ARG A 44 1.57 -2.49 9.40
C ARG A 44 0.20 -1.87 9.23
N TRP A 45 0.08 -0.60 9.63
CA TRP A 45 -1.18 0.12 9.49
C TRP A 45 -1.58 0.25 8.01
N PHE A 46 -0.63 0.65 7.16
CA PHE A 46 -0.91 0.79 5.74
C PHE A 46 -1.17 -0.55 5.07
N SER A 47 -0.42 -1.57 5.44
CA SER A 47 -0.64 -2.92 4.92
C SER A 47 -2.04 -3.42 5.26
N ASP A 48 -2.45 -3.22 6.50
CA ASP A 48 -3.77 -3.62 6.95
C ASP A 48 -4.88 -2.87 6.19
N LYS A 49 -4.70 -1.57 5.99
CA LYS A 49 -5.66 -0.78 5.22
C LYS A 49 -5.75 -1.24 3.77
N TYR A 50 -4.62 -1.58 3.18
CA TYR A 50 -4.60 -2.07 1.81
C TYR A 50 -5.35 -3.41 1.69
N GLN A 51 -5.12 -4.33 2.62
CA GLN A 51 -5.80 -5.61 2.62
C GLN A 51 -7.30 -5.47 2.84
N ASN A 52 -7.70 -4.63 3.78
CA ASN A 52 -9.11 -4.39 4.04
C ASN A 52 -9.82 -3.80 2.83
N LYS A 53 -9.16 -2.88 2.14
CA LYS A 53 -9.73 -2.26 0.97
C LYS A 53 -9.94 -3.28 -0.15
N ASN A 54 -8.97 -4.17 -0.35
CA ASN A 54 -9.10 -5.25 -1.32
C ASN A 54 -10.22 -6.20 -0.96
N ASN A 55 -10.36 -6.50 0.32
CA ASN A 55 -11.45 -7.35 0.79
C ASN A 55 -12.81 -6.69 0.55
N GLU A 56 -12.91 -5.38 0.75
CA GLU A 56 -14.12 -4.64 0.46
C GLU A 56 -14.50 -4.75 -1.01
N TRP A 57 -13.52 -4.82 -1.88
CA TRP A 57 -13.75 -4.95 -3.30
C TRP A 57 -14.02 -6.40 -3.71
N GLY A 58 -13.95 -7.32 -2.77
CA GLY A 58 -14.23 -8.72 -3.02
C GLY A 58 -13.17 -9.43 -3.82
N GLU A 59 -12.00 -8.87 -3.91
CA GLU A 59 -10.93 -9.45 -4.71
C GLU A 59 -10.12 -10.51 -3.99
N GLY A 60 -10.10 -10.47 -2.67
CA GLY A 60 -9.44 -11.48 -1.87
C GLY A 60 -7.97 -11.68 -2.21
N LEU A 61 -7.23 -10.63 -2.29
CA LEU A 61 -5.86 -10.65 -2.78
C LEU A 61 -4.83 -11.25 -1.85
N PHE A 62 -5.15 -11.38 -0.62
CA PHE A 62 -4.18 -11.87 0.36
C PHE A 62 -4.68 -13.08 1.06
#